data_1b467526e56ecaa8e88a0e50fd5ccec8
#
_entry.id   1b467526e56ecaa8e88a0e50fd5ccec8
#
_cell.length_a   1.000
_cell.length_b   1.000
_cell.length_c   1.000
_cell.angle_alpha   90.00
_cell.angle_beta   90.00
_cell.angle_gamma   90.00
#
_symmetry.space_group_name_H-M   'P 1'
#
loop_
_entity.id
_entity.type
_entity.pdbx_description
1 polymer ?
#
loop_
_entity_poly.entity_id
_entity_poly.type
_entity_poly.pdbx_seq_one_letter_code
_entity_poly.pdbx_strand_id
1 'polypeptide(L)'
;MNPTRRLMSLATAAAIATLVAPLWSSPALAQGTPLKFGVGMFQPDREKNDATYRPLAQHLSSRLGRPVELRTVDSWEGLAKSLANGETDIALMGPWGYVLANHFADAQVISTILYQGKPEYFAMIVTNPESGLNSAQDLIGPKGKGRSFAFGDKGSTSGYLIPLHFFMQQGIDPEKHFARVLYTKHQAIQTQVTAGQLDAGADYNRNRTAMIDQGLIQAERSKIIWQSAPLPNDAVAVSATLFKDKAFVKRVQDALLEVGPLLKSQPQLLPANYTGFVSTDNAFYKPIRDAGLATGKLTPKQ
;
A
#
# COMPACT_ATOMS: atom_id res chain seq x y z
N MET A 1 -7.44 -6.36 104.46
CA MET A 1 -8.77 -6.11 104.03
C MET A 1 -8.78 -5.73 102.56
N ASN A 2 -9.05 -6.70 101.74
CA ASN A 2 -8.82 -6.61 100.31
C ASN A 2 -10.13 -6.83 99.57
N PRO A 3 -10.47 -6.03 98.56
CA PRO A 3 -11.52 -6.43 97.63
C PRO A 3 -10.89 -6.74 96.27
N THR A 4 -11.29 -7.87 95.79
CA THR A 4 -11.03 -8.49 94.47
C THR A 4 -11.54 -7.66 93.28
N ARG A 5 -10.65 -7.36 92.33
CA ARG A 5 -10.98 -6.79 91.00
C ARG A 5 -11.31 -7.94 90.05
N ARG A 6 -12.51 -7.91 89.53
CA ARG A 6 -12.92 -8.71 88.33
C ARG A 6 -12.43 -8.00 87.06
N LEU A 7 -11.66 -8.70 86.28
CA LEU A 7 -11.28 -8.32 84.93
C LEU A 7 -12.40 -8.85 83.92
N MET A 8 -13.03 -7.90 83.24
CA MET A 8 -13.85 -8.19 82.09
C MET A 8 -12.98 -8.20 80.85
N SER A 9 -12.90 -9.34 80.15
CA SER A 9 -12.26 -9.46 78.85
C SER A 9 -13.25 -9.07 77.78
N LEU A 10 -12.96 -8.00 77.02
CA LEU A 10 -13.63 -7.61 75.81
C LEU A 10 -13.02 -8.40 74.63
N ALA A 11 -13.81 -9.27 74.03
CA ALA A 11 -13.47 -9.94 72.75
C ALA A 11 -13.80 -8.99 71.58
N THR A 12 -12.78 -8.45 70.93
CA THR A 12 -12.91 -7.69 69.69
C THR A 12 -12.97 -8.67 68.52
N ALA A 13 -14.15 -8.79 67.86
CA ALA A 13 -14.30 -9.49 66.61
C ALA A 13 -13.79 -8.62 65.44
N ALA A 14 -12.66 -8.99 64.85
CA ALA A 14 -12.18 -8.36 63.64
C ALA A 14 -12.92 -8.97 62.41
N ALA A 15 -13.77 -8.19 61.77
CA ALA A 15 -14.40 -8.54 60.51
C ALA A 15 -13.39 -8.33 59.36
N ILE A 16 -12.92 -9.42 58.77
CA ILE A 16 -12.10 -9.39 57.56
C ILE A 16 -13.03 -9.17 56.35
N ALA A 17 -13.08 -7.94 55.85
CA ALA A 17 -13.73 -7.63 54.56
C ALA A 17 -12.81 -8.06 53.42
N THR A 18 -13.11 -9.20 52.79
CA THR A 18 -12.48 -9.63 51.54
C THR A 18 -12.95 -8.73 50.39
N LEU A 19 -12.09 -7.77 49.99
CA LEU A 19 -12.25 -7.03 48.73
C LEU A 19 -12.05 -7.98 47.57
N VAL A 20 -13.15 -8.42 46.96
CA VAL A 20 -13.12 -9.08 45.64
C VAL A 20 -12.96 -8.00 44.60
N ALA A 21 -11.72 -7.74 44.17
CA ALA A 21 -11.43 -6.89 43.02
C ALA A 21 -11.96 -7.61 41.76
N PRO A 22 -12.73 -6.94 40.89
CA PRO A 22 -13.11 -7.53 39.62
C PRO A 22 -11.85 -7.72 38.77
N LEU A 23 -11.50 -8.97 38.49
CA LEU A 23 -10.51 -9.33 37.48
C LEU A 23 -11.06 -8.88 36.12
N TRP A 24 -10.66 -7.70 35.68
CA TRP A 24 -10.83 -7.30 34.30
C TRP A 24 -9.91 -8.19 33.48
N SER A 25 -10.46 -9.28 32.97
CA SER A 25 -9.79 -10.12 31.99
C SER A 25 -9.62 -9.29 30.73
N SER A 26 -8.44 -8.69 30.55
CA SER A 26 -8.01 -8.23 29.24
C SER A 26 -8.16 -9.42 28.28
N PRO A 27 -8.81 -9.28 27.11
CA PRO A 27 -8.90 -10.37 26.16
C PRO A 27 -7.46 -10.77 25.80
N ALA A 28 -7.05 -11.97 26.23
CA ALA A 28 -5.80 -12.56 25.80
C ALA A 28 -5.88 -12.70 24.28
N LEU A 29 -5.08 -11.93 23.54
CA LEU A 29 -4.88 -12.13 22.11
C LEU A 29 -4.48 -13.58 21.93
N ALA A 30 -5.25 -14.32 21.14
CA ALA A 30 -5.02 -15.74 20.91
C ALA A 30 -3.55 -15.98 20.50
N GLN A 31 -2.87 -16.90 21.19
CA GLN A 31 -1.45 -17.21 21.02
C GLN A 31 -1.21 -17.94 19.67
N GLY A 32 -1.25 -17.20 18.57
CA GLY A 32 -0.83 -17.69 17.26
C GLY A 32 0.44 -16.98 16.80
N THR A 33 1.26 -17.63 15.97
CA THR A 33 2.39 -16.97 15.32
C THR A 33 1.90 -15.68 14.64
N PRO A 34 2.53 -14.52 14.87
CA PRO A 34 2.11 -13.26 14.25
C PRO A 34 2.00 -13.38 12.73
N LEU A 35 0.95 -12.78 12.17
CA LEU A 35 0.83 -12.59 10.72
C LEU A 35 1.67 -11.40 10.30
N LYS A 36 2.41 -11.57 9.23
CA LYS A 36 3.27 -10.51 8.67
C LYS A 36 2.49 -9.78 7.57
N PHE A 37 2.12 -8.52 7.84
CA PHE A 37 1.42 -7.66 6.90
C PHE A 37 2.41 -6.73 6.22
N GLY A 38 2.77 -7.04 4.98
CA GLY A 38 3.66 -6.26 4.13
C GLY A 38 2.93 -5.09 3.48
N VAL A 39 3.55 -3.91 3.52
CA VAL A 39 3.03 -2.71 2.84
C VAL A 39 4.18 -2.06 2.07
N GLY A 40 3.95 -1.68 0.82
CA GLY A 40 4.90 -0.93 0.02
C GLY A 40 5.10 0.50 0.53
N MET A 41 6.10 1.20 -0.02
CA MET A 41 6.40 2.59 0.32
C MET A 41 5.45 3.54 -0.42
N PHE A 42 4.28 3.80 0.15
CA PHE A 42 3.32 4.79 -0.34
C PHE A 42 3.59 6.21 0.19
N GLN A 43 4.37 6.33 1.26
CA GLN A 43 4.75 7.60 1.88
C GLN A 43 6.22 7.93 1.60
N PRO A 44 6.66 9.18 1.76
CA PRO A 44 8.04 9.59 1.46
C PRO A 44 9.09 8.83 2.26
N ASP A 45 8.79 8.50 3.50
CA ASP A 45 9.69 7.82 4.43
C ASP A 45 8.98 6.69 5.19
N ARG A 46 9.78 5.81 5.79
CA ARG A 46 9.30 4.62 6.51
C ARG A 46 8.46 4.97 7.74
N GLU A 47 8.84 5.98 8.50
CA GLU A 47 8.14 6.36 9.73
C GLU A 47 6.70 6.81 9.42
N LYS A 48 6.54 7.69 8.42
CA LYS A 48 5.22 8.12 7.94
C LYS A 48 4.42 6.97 7.35
N ASN A 49 5.08 6.08 6.61
CA ASN A 49 4.42 4.90 6.05
C ASN A 49 3.89 3.99 7.15
N ASP A 50 4.72 3.68 8.15
CA ASP A 50 4.33 2.86 9.30
C ASP A 50 3.21 3.52 10.11
N ALA A 51 3.29 4.82 10.38
CA ALA A 51 2.25 5.56 11.08
C ALA A 51 0.91 5.51 10.33
N THR A 52 0.95 5.60 9.00
CA THR A 52 -0.23 5.58 8.14
C THR A 52 -0.95 4.22 8.14
N TYR A 53 -0.19 3.11 8.11
CA TYR A 53 -0.77 1.77 7.95
C TYR A 53 -0.85 0.95 9.25
N ARG A 54 -0.27 1.43 10.34
CA ARG A 54 -0.38 0.80 11.67
C ARG A 54 -1.82 0.65 12.15
N PRO A 55 -2.73 1.65 11.99
CA PRO A 55 -4.13 1.48 12.38
C PRO A 55 -4.83 0.34 11.64
N LEU A 56 -4.56 0.16 10.35
CA LEU A 56 -5.09 -0.97 9.58
C LEU A 56 -4.56 -2.32 10.09
N ALA A 57 -3.26 -2.42 10.38
CA ALA A 57 -2.67 -3.64 10.95
C ALA A 57 -3.27 -3.97 12.32
N GLN A 58 -3.51 -2.97 13.18
CA GLN A 58 -4.17 -3.14 14.48
C GLN A 58 -5.63 -3.57 14.32
N HIS A 59 -6.37 -3.00 13.37
CA HIS A 59 -7.72 -3.44 13.04
C HIS A 59 -7.74 -4.92 12.62
N LEU A 60 -6.88 -5.31 11.69
CA LEU A 60 -6.74 -6.72 11.28
C LEU A 60 -6.41 -7.62 12.47
N SER A 61 -5.48 -7.22 13.33
CA SER A 61 -5.13 -7.97 14.54
C SER A 61 -6.33 -8.20 15.44
N SER A 62 -7.11 -7.16 15.70
CA SER A 62 -8.32 -7.21 16.53
C SER A 62 -9.40 -8.13 15.92
N ARG A 63 -9.66 -8.00 14.62
CA ARG A 63 -10.70 -8.77 13.92
C ARG A 63 -10.35 -10.25 13.75
N LEU A 64 -9.06 -10.55 13.58
CA LEU A 64 -8.57 -11.92 13.40
C LEU A 64 -8.31 -12.65 14.72
N GLY A 65 -8.24 -11.91 15.85
CA GLY A 65 -7.87 -12.46 17.16
C GLY A 65 -6.43 -13.01 17.17
N ARG A 66 -5.55 -12.44 16.36
CA ARG A 66 -4.15 -12.89 16.15
C ARG A 66 -3.27 -11.66 15.92
N PRO A 67 -2.05 -11.59 16.46
CA PRO A 67 -1.14 -10.48 16.20
C PRO A 67 -0.88 -10.30 14.70
N VAL A 68 -0.94 -9.05 14.21
CA VAL A 68 -0.59 -8.67 12.84
C VAL A 68 0.56 -7.66 12.92
N GLU A 69 1.73 -8.06 12.45
CA GLU A 69 2.93 -7.23 12.40
C GLU A 69 3.02 -6.50 11.08
N LEU A 70 2.99 -5.18 11.14
CA LEU A 70 3.23 -4.34 9.97
C LEU A 70 4.69 -4.39 9.57
N ARG A 71 4.93 -4.55 8.26
CA ARG A 71 6.25 -4.55 7.64
C ARG A 71 6.26 -3.65 6.41
N THR A 72 6.86 -2.48 6.52
CA THR A 72 7.12 -1.64 5.34
C THR A 72 8.31 -2.18 4.57
N VAL A 73 8.13 -2.38 3.26
CA VAL A 73 9.16 -2.85 2.33
C VAL A 73 9.53 -1.73 1.36
N ASP A 74 10.83 -1.47 1.19
CA ASP A 74 11.35 -0.28 0.51
C ASP A 74 11.16 -0.28 -1.01
N SER A 75 10.94 -1.44 -1.63
CA SER A 75 10.69 -1.57 -3.07
C SER A 75 9.48 -2.46 -3.36
N TRP A 76 8.79 -2.17 -4.45
CA TRP A 76 7.65 -2.97 -4.90
C TRP A 76 8.05 -4.38 -5.30
N GLU A 77 9.22 -4.54 -5.95
CA GLU A 77 9.78 -5.84 -6.28
C GLU A 77 10.16 -6.63 -5.02
N GLY A 78 10.74 -5.96 -4.02
CA GLY A 78 11.07 -6.55 -2.72
C GLY A 78 9.82 -7.07 -2.00
N LEU A 79 8.70 -6.32 -2.03
CA LEU A 79 7.44 -6.76 -1.43
C LEU A 79 6.87 -7.98 -2.16
N ALA A 80 6.92 -8.01 -3.49
CA ALA A 80 6.50 -9.18 -4.26
C ALA A 80 7.33 -10.42 -3.90
N LYS A 81 8.66 -10.28 -3.79
CA LYS A 81 9.56 -11.35 -3.37
C LYS A 81 9.30 -11.82 -1.94
N SER A 82 9.07 -10.90 -0.99
CA SER A 82 8.80 -11.25 0.40
C SER A 82 7.49 -12.03 0.57
N LEU A 83 6.47 -11.71 -0.21
CA LEU A 83 5.22 -12.47 -0.27
C LEU A 83 5.45 -13.86 -0.89
N ALA A 84 6.27 -13.94 -1.95
CA ALA A 84 6.64 -15.17 -2.62
C ALA A 84 7.41 -16.15 -1.70
N ASN A 85 8.32 -15.62 -0.90
CA ASN A 85 9.19 -16.39 -0.01
C ASN A 85 8.55 -16.72 1.36
N GLY A 86 7.31 -16.26 1.61
CA GLY A 86 6.63 -16.45 2.91
C GLY A 86 7.18 -15.59 4.04
N GLU A 87 7.98 -14.58 3.73
CA GLU A 87 8.41 -13.55 4.68
C GLU A 87 7.29 -12.55 4.98
N THR A 88 6.26 -12.55 4.15
CA THR A 88 5.02 -11.78 4.26
C THR A 88 3.86 -12.73 4.03
N ASP A 89 2.81 -12.64 4.84
CA ASP A 89 1.61 -13.47 4.73
C ASP A 89 0.50 -12.77 3.94
N ILE A 90 0.35 -11.47 4.19
CA ILE A 90 -0.64 -10.57 3.58
C ILE A 90 0.11 -9.35 3.08
N ALA A 91 -0.15 -8.88 1.86
CA ALA A 91 0.51 -7.70 1.31
C ALA A 91 -0.50 -6.70 0.70
N LEU A 92 -0.35 -5.41 1.04
CA LEU A 92 -0.96 -4.31 0.30
C LEU A 92 0.08 -3.76 -0.68
N MET A 93 -0.16 -3.95 -1.97
CA MET A 93 0.86 -3.74 -2.99
C MET A 93 0.27 -3.25 -4.32
N GLY A 94 1.11 -2.57 -5.10
CA GLY A 94 0.72 -2.14 -6.43
C GLY A 94 0.39 -3.32 -7.36
N PRO A 95 -0.46 -3.11 -8.38
CA PRO A 95 -0.95 -4.16 -9.26
C PRO A 95 0.15 -4.98 -9.95
N TRP A 96 1.23 -4.35 -10.39
CA TRP A 96 2.35 -5.06 -11.02
C TRP A 96 3.10 -5.94 -10.04
N GLY A 97 3.36 -5.44 -8.82
CA GLY A 97 3.92 -6.25 -7.74
C GLY A 97 3.08 -7.49 -7.45
N TYR A 98 1.75 -7.35 -7.42
CA TYR A 98 0.82 -8.48 -7.28
C TYR A 98 0.94 -9.46 -8.45
N VAL A 99 0.94 -8.98 -9.69
CA VAL A 99 1.05 -9.85 -10.88
C VAL A 99 2.36 -10.65 -10.85
N LEU A 100 3.47 -10.04 -10.42
CA LEU A 100 4.74 -10.75 -10.23
C LEU A 100 4.64 -11.81 -9.13
N ALA A 101 4.10 -11.47 -7.95
CA ALA A 101 3.94 -12.43 -6.86
C ALA A 101 3.00 -13.59 -7.23
N ASN A 102 1.92 -13.32 -7.97
CA ASN A 102 1.03 -14.35 -8.48
C ASN A 102 1.71 -15.23 -9.54
N HIS A 103 2.49 -14.63 -10.43
CA HIS A 103 3.15 -15.37 -11.50
C HIS A 103 4.23 -16.31 -10.97
N PHE A 104 5.09 -15.85 -10.06
CA PHE A 104 6.25 -16.60 -9.60
C PHE A 104 5.99 -17.49 -8.38
N ALA A 105 4.96 -17.19 -7.59
CA ALA A 105 4.72 -17.86 -6.31
C ALA A 105 3.25 -18.11 -5.98
N ASP A 106 2.36 -18.03 -6.97
CA ASP A 106 0.92 -18.32 -6.84
C ASP A 106 0.22 -17.54 -5.70
N ALA A 107 0.73 -16.36 -5.33
CA ALA A 107 0.05 -15.46 -4.42
C ALA A 107 -1.34 -15.11 -4.97
N GLN A 108 -2.34 -14.96 -4.10
CA GLN A 108 -3.72 -14.73 -4.52
C GLN A 108 -4.24 -13.41 -3.98
N VAL A 109 -4.82 -12.59 -4.87
CA VAL A 109 -5.53 -11.38 -4.46
C VAL A 109 -6.87 -11.76 -3.83
N ILE A 110 -7.24 -11.02 -2.79
CA ILE A 110 -8.52 -11.19 -2.07
C ILE A 110 -9.35 -9.92 -2.06
N SER A 111 -8.72 -8.77 -2.17
CA SER A 111 -9.40 -7.47 -2.18
C SER A 111 -8.58 -6.44 -2.96
N THR A 112 -9.25 -5.40 -3.44
CA THR A 112 -8.60 -4.18 -3.94
C THR A 112 -9.07 -2.98 -3.14
N ILE A 113 -8.18 -1.98 -3.00
CA ILE A 113 -8.51 -0.76 -2.25
C ILE A 113 -9.35 0.18 -3.11
N LEU A 114 -10.25 0.93 -2.47
CA LEU A 114 -11.06 1.96 -3.10
C LEU A 114 -10.46 3.35 -2.85
N TYR A 115 -10.33 4.14 -3.91
CA TYR A 115 -9.98 5.55 -3.84
C TYR A 115 -11.15 6.38 -4.38
N GLN A 116 -11.72 7.25 -3.55
CA GLN A 116 -12.93 8.02 -3.89
C GLN A 116 -14.07 7.13 -4.43
N GLY A 117 -14.26 5.97 -3.79
CA GLY A 117 -15.28 4.98 -4.16
C GLY A 117 -14.97 4.11 -5.37
N LYS A 118 -13.80 4.28 -6.02
CA LYS A 118 -13.44 3.53 -7.24
C LYS A 118 -12.30 2.56 -7.00
N PRO A 119 -12.36 1.34 -7.57
CA PRO A 119 -11.28 0.35 -7.48
C PRO A 119 -10.20 0.58 -8.56
N GLU A 120 -10.10 1.78 -9.09
CA GLU A 120 -9.25 2.13 -10.22
C GLU A 120 -8.46 3.41 -9.96
N TYR A 121 -7.34 3.56 -10.68
CA TYR A 121 -6.52 4.75 -10.71
C TYR A 121 -5.86 4.94 -12.08
N PHE A 122 -5.05 5.98 -12.28
CA PHE A 122 -4.44 6.30 -13.56
C PHE A 122 -2.93 6.48 -13.42
N ALA A 123 -2.16 5.85 -14.31
CA ALA A 123 -0.78 6.25 -14.56
C ALA A 123 -0.76 7.53 -15.39
N MET A 124 0.24 8.35 -15.20
CA MET A 124 0.43 9.57 -15.97
C MET A 124 1.91 9.86 -16.20
N ILE A 125 2.16 10.67 -17.22
CA ILE A 125 3.47 11.30 -17.41
C ILE A 125 3.28 12.78 -17.20
N VAL A 126 4.12 13.35 -16.35
CA VAL A 126 4.11 14.77 -15.99
C VAL A 126 5.37 15.45 -16.49
N THR A 127 5.25 16.74 -16.76
CA THR A 127 6.34 17.62 -17.17
C THR A 127 6.21 18.98 -16.52
N ASN A 128 7.31 19.72 -16.46
CA ASN A 128 7.27 21.14 -16.13
C ASN A 128 6.81 21.94 -17.38
N PRO A 129 5.89 22.88 -17.26
CA PRO A 129 5.48 23.74 -18.39
C PRO A 129 6.64 24.42 -19.12
N GLU A 130 7.72 24.78 -18.41
CA GLU A 130 8.92 25.41 -18.97
C GLU A 130 9.77 24.47 -19.82
N SER A 131 9.51 23.14 -19.77
CA SER A 131 10.22 22.14 -20.59
C SER A 131 9.95 22.28 -22.10
N GLY A 132 8.82 22.95 -22.46
CA GLY A 132 8.33 23.00 -23.84
C GLY A 132 7.64 21.73 -24.32
N LEU A 133 7.52 20.69 -23.47
CA LEU A 133 6.76 19.47 -23.76
C LEU A 133 5.28 19.70 -23.40
N ASN A 134 4.41 19.64 -24.39
CA ASN A 134 3.00 19.99 -24.19
C ASN A 134 2.04 18.80 -24.33
N SER A 135 2.52 17.68 -24.86
CA SER A 135 1.74 16.49 -25.14
C SER A 135 2.59 15.22 -25.11
N ALA A 136 1.95 14.06 -25.12
CA ALA A 136 2.61 12.77 -25.32
C ALA A 136 3.37 12.75 -26.66
N GLN A 137 2.84 13.37 -27.70
CA GLN A 137 3.48 13.43 -29.00
C GLN A 137 4.77 14.27 -28.99
N ASP A 138 4.82 15.36 -28.22
CA ASP A 138 6.05 16.10 -28.02
C ASP A 138 7.12 15.24 -27.34
N LEU A 139 6.70 14.42 -26.34
CA LEU A 139 7.61 13.56 -25.57
C LEU A 139 8.23 12.44 -26.40
N ILE A 140 7.43 11.76 -27.25
CA ILE A 140 7.89 10.65 -28.08
C ILE A 140 8.52 11.12 -29.40
N GLY A 141 8.30 12.36 -29.78
CA GLY A 141 8.79 12.99 -31.01
C GLY A 141 10.18 13.64 -30.85
N PRO A 142 10.59 14.41 -31.87
CA PRO A 142 11.90 15.09 -31.88
C PRO A 142 12.14 16.00 -30.68
N LYS A 143 11.10 16.65 -30.12
CA LYS A 143 11.23 17.55 -28.95
C LYS A 143 11.61 16.78 -27.66
N GLY A 144 11.18 15.54 -27.53
CA GLY A 144 11.48 14.69 -26.36
C GLY A 144 12.84 13.99 -26.48
N LYS A 145 13.35 13.85 -27.71
CA LYS A 145 14.64 13.21 -27.95
C LYS A 145 15.77 13.98 -27.25
N GLY A 146 16.60 13.25 -26.50
CA GLY A 146 17.72 13.84 -25.77
C GLY A 146 17.32 14.54 -24.45
N ARG A 147 16.05 14.52 -24.05
CA ARG A 147 15.56 15.00 -22.76
C ARG A 147 15.89 14.04 -21.63
N SER A 148 15.63 14.45 -20.39
CA SER A 148 15.68 13.60 -19.22
C SER A 148 14.31 13.04 -18.89
N PHE A 149 14.25 11.75 -18.51
CA PHE A 149 13.02 11.08 -18.10
C PHE A 149 13.25 10.26 -16.83
N ALA A 150 12.29 10.27 -15.92
CA ALA A 150 12.35 9.40 -14.75
C ALA A 150 11.19 8.40 -14.74
N PHE A 151 11.54 7.14 -14.59
CA PHE A 151 10.62 6.07 -14.19
C PHE A 151 10.57 5.94 -12.67
N GLY A 152 9.50 5.34 -12.17
CA GLY A 152 9.41 4.82 -10.81
C GLY A 152 10.25 3.55 -10.61
N ASP A 153 10.11 2.93 -9.43
CA ASP A 153 10.67 1.60 -9.13
C ASP A 153 10.25 0.56 -10.18
N LYS A 154 11.13 -0.38 -10.54
CA LYS A 154 10.87 -1.40 -11.58
C LYS A 154 9.70 -2.34 -11.24
N GLY A 155 9.33 -2.45 -9.98
CA GLY A 155 8.12 -3.14 -9.53
C GLY A 155 6.85 -2.26 -9.53
N SER A 156 6.97 -0.96 -9.88
CA SER A 156 5.83 -0.04 -9.94
C SER A 156 5.01 -0.25 -11.22
N THR A 157 3.69 -0.28 -11.07
CA THR A 157 2.74 -0.33 -12.19
C THR A 157 2.77 0.99 -12.96
N SER A 158 2.38 2.07 -12.31
CA SER A 158 2.21 3.40 -12.92
C SER A 158 3.53 4.14 -13.13
N GLY A 159 4.54 3.85 -12.30
CA GLY A 159 5.85 4.46 -12.44
C GLY A 159 6.74 3.78 -13.46
N TYR A 160 6.48 2.51 -13.78
CA TYR A 160 7.38 1.77 -14.66
C TYR A 160 6.65 0.99 -15.75
N LEU A 161 5.87 -0.04 -15.40
CA LEU A 161 5.34 -0.99 -16.39
C LEU A 161 4.46 -0.31 -17.45
N ILE A 162 3.51 0.50 -17.02
CA ILE A 162 2.52 1.11 -17.93
C ILE A 162 3.14 2.23 -18.80
N PRO A 163 3.97 3.14 -18.25
CA PRO A 163 4.73 4.07 -19.10
C PRO A 163 5.70 3.36 -20.07
N LEU A 164 6.38 2.30 -19.63
CA LEU A 164 7.22 1.50 -20.53
C LEU A 164 6.41 0.89 -21.66
N HIS A 165 5.26 0.29 -21.34
CA HIS A 165 4.34 -0.26 -22.33
C HIS A 165 3.88 0.81 -23.33
N PHE A 166 3.54 2.02 -22.85
CA PHE A 166 3.21 3.15 -23.71
C PHE A 166 4.36 3.48 -24.68
N PHE A 167 5.60 3.64 -24.22
CA PHE A 167 6.73 3.92 -25.09
C PHE A 167 6.95 2.81 -26.12
N MET A 168 6.91 1.55 -25.70
CA MET A 168 7.09 0.41 -26.60
C MET A 168 6.00 0.32 -27.68
N GLN A 169 4.75 0.63 -27.34
CA GLN A 169 3.65 0.70 -28.33
C GLN A 169 3.88 1.80 -29.39
N GLN A 170 4.64 2.82 -29.04
CA GLN A 170 5.02 3.90 -29.97
C GLN A 170 6.35 3.61 -30.71
N GLY A 171 6.92 2.41 -30.52
CA GLY A 171 8.22 2.04 -31.11
C GLY A 171 9.40 2.76 -30.47
N ILE A 172 9.24 3.34 -29.29
CA ILE A 172 10.26 4.09 -28.57
C ILE A 172 10.95 3.18 -27.53
N ASP A 173 12.28 3.08 -27.66
CA ASP A 173 13.14 2.58 -26.58
C ASP A 173 13.55 3.77 -25.72
N PRO A 174 13.08 3.89 -24.47
CA PRO A 174 13.36 5.04 -23.62
C PRO A 174 14.86 5.26 -23.36
N GLU A 175 15.62 4.17 -23.22
CA GLU A 175 17.06 4.23 -22.96
C GLU A 175 17.87 4.80 -24.15
N LYS A 176 17.31 4.75 -25.36
CA LYS A 176 17.92 5.33 -26.57
C LYS A 176 17.31 6.68 -26.94
N HIS A 177 16.06 6.92 -26.54
CA HIS A 177 15.34 8.14 -26.88
C HIS A 177 15.75 9.31 -25.98
N PHE A 178 15.83 9.06 -24.66
CA PHE A 178 16.22 10.06 -23.69
C PHE A 178 17.72 10.07 -23.45
N ALA A 179 18.32 11.26 -23.24
CA ALA A 179 19.73 11.37 -22.90
C ALA A 179 20.04 10.87 -21.49
N ARG A 180 19.04 10.91 -20.59
CA ARG A 180 19.17 10.45 -19.22
C ARG A 180 17.86 9.81 -18.77
N VAL A 181 17.90 8.54 -18.40
CA VAL A 181 16.82 7.80 -17.78
C VAL A 181 17.15 7.54 -16.31
N LEU A 182 16.24 7.86 -15.42
CA LEU A 182 16.37 7.65 -13.97
C LEU A 182 15.28 6.71 -13.47
N TYR A 183 15.57 6.06 -12.34
CA TYR A 183 14.62 5.21 -11.61
C TYR A 183 14.59 5.66 -10.16
N THR A 184 13.43 6.19 -9.69
CA THR A 184 13.33 6.76 -8.35
C THR A 184 11.89 6.70 -7.82
N LYS A 185 11.65 7.25 -6.62
CA LYS A 185 10.31 7.30 -6.01
C LYS A 185 9.43 8.36 -6.66
N HIS A 186 8.11 8.12 -6.71
CA HIS A 186 7.12 9.04 -7.30
C HIS A 186 7.21 10.47 -6.76
N GLN A 187 7.36 10.62 -5.43
CA GLN A 187 7.49 11.94 -4.80
C GLN A 187 8.75 12.67 -5.30
N ALA A 188 9.86 11.96 -5.44
CA ALA A 188 11.10 12.54 -5.96
C ALA A 188 10.96 12.94 -7.44
N ILE A 189 10.25 12.14 -8.25
CA ILE A 189 9.94 12.48 -9.65
C ILE A 189 9.18 13.80 -9.71
N GLN A 190 8.08 13.93 -8.96
CA GLN A 190 7.27 15.14 -8.94
C GLN A 190 8.08 16.36 -8.49
N THR A 191 8.85 16.23 -7.41
CA THR A 191 9.70 17.31 -6.91
C THR A 191 10.72 17.76 -7.96
N GLN A 192 11.41 16.84 -8.63
CA GLN A 192 12.43 17.15 -9.63
C GLN A 192 11.82 17.72 -10.91
N VAL A 193 10.67 17.20 -11.36
CA VAL A 193 9.95 17.74 -12.51
C VAL A 193 9.46 19.18 -12.23
N THR A 194 8.82 19.42 -11.09
CA THR A 194 8.30 20.74 -10.75
C THR A 194 9.40 21.78 -10.49
N ALA A 195 10.60 21.32 -10.06
CA ALA A 195 11.78 22.15 -9.92
C ALA A 195 12.54 22.38 -11.24
N GLY A 196 12.13 21.76 -12.36
CA GLY A 196 12.83 21.86 -13.65
C GLY A 196 14.14 21.07 -13.73
N GLN A 197 14.39 20.16 -12.79
CA GLN A 197 15.57 19.27 -12.76
C GLN A 197 15.41 18.03 -13.63
N LEU A 198 14.17 17.70 -13.97
CA LEU A 198 13.78 16.67 -14.92
C LEU A 198 12.79 17.27 -15.93
N ASP A 199 12.95 16.89 -17.21
CA ASP A 199 12.04 17.34 -18.26
C ASP A 199 10.68 16.64 -18.15
N ALA A 200 10.64 15.34 -17.88
CA ALA A 200 9.42 14.57 -17.69
C ALA A 200 9.62 13.36 -16.78
N GLY A 201 8.53 12.83 -16.26
CA GLY A 201 8.58 11.64 -15.43
C GLY A 201 7.24 10.95 -15.24
N ALA A 202 7.30 9.66 -14.91
CA ALA A 202 6.15 8.82 -14.68
C ALA A 202 5.61 8.96 -13.25
N ASP A 203 4.30 9.11 -13.13
CA ASP A 203 3.61 9.23 -11.84
C ASP A 203 2.20 8.62 -11.92
N TYR A 204 1.39 8.85 -10.90
CA TYR A 204 -0.02 8.49 -10.85
C TYR A 204 -0.87 9.57 -10.17
N ASN A 205 -2.14 9.61 -10.54
CA ASN A 205 -3.07 10.66 -10.14
C ASN A 205 -3.12 10.89 -8.63
N ARG A 206 -3.17 9.82 -7.82
CA ARG A 206 -3.29 9.90 -6.36
C ARG A 206 -2.06 10.55 -5.70
N ASN A 207 -0.84 10.20 -6.16
CA ASN A 207 0.39 10.82 -5.64
C ASN A 207 0.43 12.31 -5.98
N ARG A 208 0.19 12.65 -7.25
CA ARG A 208 0.15 14.07 -7.67
C ARG A 208 -0.87 14.87 -6.85
N THR A 209 -2.11 14.35 -6.72
CA THR A 209 -3.15 15.00 -5.91
C THR A 209 -2.70 15.17 -4.46
N ALA A 210 -2.20 14.10 -3.82
CA ALA A 210 -1.74 14.17 -2.43
C ALA A 210 -0.61 15.18 -2.22
N MET A 211 0.34 15.28 -3.16
CA MET A 211 1.43 16.25 -3.05
C MET A 211 0.95 17.69 -3.25
N ILE A 212 -0.05 17.94 -4.09
CA ILE A 212 -0.69 19.24 -4.25
C ILE A 212 -1.46 19.62 -2.98
N ASP A 213 -2.31 18.72 -2.48
CA ASP A 213 -3.13 18.94 -1.28
C ASP A 213 -2.28 19.22 -0.03
N GLN A 214 -1.07 18.63 0.04
CA GLN A 214 -0.09 18.87 1.10
C GLN A 214 0.80 20.10 0.87
N GLY A 215 0.63 20.83 -0.25
CA GLY A 215 1.44 21.98 -0.59
C GLY A 215 2.91 21.66 -0.94
N LEU A 216 3.22 20.38 -1.22
CA LEU A 216 4.58 19.95 -1.56
C LEU A 216 4.98 20.31 -3.00
N ILE A 217 4.00 20.45 -3.89
CA ILE A 217 4.18 20.93 -5.27
C ILE A 217 3.02 21.85 -5.66
N GLN A 218 3.27 22.74 -6.62
CA GLN A 218 2.24 23.56 -7.24
C GLN A 218 1.64 22.82 -8.44
N ALA A 219 0.32 22.83 -8.55
CA ALA A 219 -0.42 22.13 -9.61
C ALA A 219 0.00 22.59 -11.01
N GLU A 220 0.25 23.91 -11.15
CA GLU A 220 0.62 24.59 -12.38
C GLU A 220 2.00 24.16 -12.90
N ARG A 221 2.89 23.71 -11.98
CA ARG A 221 4.25 23.25 -12.32
C ARG A 221 4.32 21.75 -12.64
N SER A 222 3.22 21.02 -12.47
CA SER A 222 3.11 19.58 -12.77
C SER A 222 2.07 19.35 -13.85
N LYS A 223 2.44 19.60 -15.10
CA LYS A 223 1.55 19.42 -16.25
C LYS A 223 1.46 17.96 -16.66
N ILE A 224 0.25 17.43 -16.74
CA ILE A 224 0.00 16.08 -17.26
C ILE A 224 0.03 16.14 -18.79
N ILE A 225 0.92 15.38 -19.43
CA ILE A 225 1.04 15.28 -20.89
C ILE A 225 0.59 13.94 -21.45
N TRP A 226 0.41 12.93 -20.59
CA TRP A 226 -0.15 11.64 -20.93
C TRP A 226 -0.84 11.03 -19.71
N GLN A 227 -1.91 10.27 -19.95
CA GLN A 227 -2.63 9.50 -18.95
C GLN A 227 -3.04 8.15 -19.53
N SER A 228 -2.95 7.09 -18.75
CA SER A 228 -3.38 5.74 -19.13
C SER A 228 -4.91 5.61 -19.16
N ALA A 229 -5.41 4.52 -19.76
CA ALA A 229 -6.71 3.97 -19.41
C ALA A 229 -6.78 3.67 -17.89
N PRO A 230 -7.99 3.50 -17.30
CA PRO A 230 -8.13 3.09 -15.91
C PRO A 230 -7.35 1.80 -15.62
N LEU A 231 -6.62 1.78 -14.51
CA LEU A 231 -5.85 0.64 -14.05
C LEU A 231 -6.49 0.08 -12.78
N PRO A 232 -6.49 -1.25 -12.56
CA PRO A 232 -6.84 -1.84 -11.28
C PRO A 232 -6.09 -1.15 -10.14
N ASN A 233 -6.77 -0.87 -9.02
CA ASN A 233 -6.13 -0.28 -7.85
C ASN A 233 -5.30 -1.30 -7.07
N ASP A 234 -4.61 -0.86 -6.01
CA ASP A 234 -3.68 -1.67 -5.24
C ASP A 234 -4.36 -2.92 -4.67
N ALA A 235 -3.66 -4.04 -4.78
CA ALA A 235 -4.12 -5.36 -4.36
C ALA A 235 -3.83 -5.60 -2.88
N VAL A 236 -4.79 -6.20 -2.18
CA VAL A 236 -4.47 -6.98 -0.98
C VAL A 236 -4.37 -8.43 -1.39
N ALA A 237 -3.15 -8.96 -1.33
CA ALA A 237 -2.84 -10.32 -1.71
C ALA A 237 -2.36 -11.13 -0.50
N VAL A 238 -2.59 -12.44 -0.56
CA VAL A 238 -2.10 -13.40 0.44
C VAL A 238 -1.13 -14.40 -0.20
N SER A 239 -0.19 -14.90 0.59
CA SER A 239 0.73 -15.93 0.13
C SER A 239 -0.01 -17.21 -0.28
N ALA A 240 0.57 -17.99 -1.19
CA ALA A 240 0.01 -19.28 -1.60
C ALA A 240 -0.21 -20.23 -0.41
N THR A 241 0.64 -20.17 0.60
CA THR A 241 0.51 -20.97 1.83
C THR A 241 -0.72 -20.54 2.63
N LEU A 242 -0.89 -19.22 2.88
CA LEU A 242 -2.05 -18.73 3.63
C LEU A 242 -3.36 -18.98 2.86
N PHE A 243 -3.33 -18.91 1.53
CA PHE A 243 -4.50 -19.14 0.68
C PHE A 243 -5.09 -20.55 0.76
N LYS A 244 -4.33 -21.53 1.27
CA LYS A 244 -4.84 -22.89 1.50
C LYS A 244 -5.91 -22.94 2.59
N ASP A 245 -5.81 -22.07 3.60
CA ASP A 245 -6.85 -21.92 4.64
C ASP A 245 -7.93 -20.94 4.17
N LYS A 246 -8.89 -21.43 3.39
CA LYS A 246 -9.97 -20.63 2.81
C LYS A 246 -10.84 -19.96 3.87
N ALA A 247 -11.06 -20.62 4.99
CA ALA A 247 -11.87 -20.07 6.08
C ALA A 247 -11.16 -18.87 6.73
N PHE A 248 -9.86 -18.98 6.95
CA PHE A 248 -9.07 -17.89 7.50
C PHE A 248 -8.94 -16.72 6.50
N VAL A 249 -8.68 -17.02 5.23
CA VAL A 249 -8.62 -16.01 4.14
C VAL A 249 -9.93 -15.24 4.03
N LYS A 250 -11.07 -15.93 4.14
CA LYS A 250 -12.39 -15.27 4.17
C LYS A 250 -12.51 -14.30 5.36
N ARG A 251 -12.03 -14.66 6.54
CA ARG A 251 -12.01 -13.76 7.71
C ARG A 251 -11.11 -12.54 7.47
N VAL A 252 -9.96 -12.71 6.85
CA VAL A 252 -9.07 -11.59 6.45
C VAL A 252 -9.81 -10.67 5.49
N GLN A 253 -10.46 -11.22 4.47
CA GLN A 253 -11.24 -10.46 3.49
C GLN A 253 -12.39 -9.69 4.16
N ASP A 254 -13.16 -10.33 5.05
CA ASP A 254 -14.25 -9.69 5.77
C ASP A 254 -13.75 -8.53 6.64
N ALA A 255 -12.63 -8.72 7.35
CA ALA A 255 -12.01 -7.67 8.15
C ALA A 255 -11.58 -6.46 7.30
N LEU A 256 -11.14 -6.67 6.05
CA LEU A 256 -10.84 -5.58 5.12
C LEU A 256 -12.12 -4.88 4.64
N LEU A 257 -13.16 -5.63 4.28
CA LEU A 257 -14.42 -5.07 3.77
C LEU A 257 -15.16 -4.21 4.81
N GLU A 258 -14.99 -4.51 6.09
CA GLU A 258 -15.56 -3.71 7.20
C GLU A 258 -14.91 -2.32 7.33
N VAL A 259 -13.72 -2.10 6.79
CA VAL A 259 -13.00 -0.83 6.94
C VAL A 259 -13.79 0.34 6.36
N GLY A 260 -14.39 0.18 5.18
CA GLY A 260 -15.14 1.25 4.54
C GLY A 260 -16.25 1.86 5.43
N PRO A 261 -17.19 1.07 5.95
CA PRO A 261 -18.20 1.53 6.92
C PRO A 261 -17.61 2.16 8.18
N LEU A 262 -16.45 1.66 8.65
CA LEU A 262 -15.82 2.15 9.88
C LEU A 262 -15.11 3.50 9.72
N LEU A 263 -14.79 3.96 8.50
CA LEU A 263 -14.07 5.22 8.28
C LEU A 263 -14.81 6.45 8.84
N LYS A 264 -16.12 6.40 8.98
CA LYS A 264 -16.91 7.48 9.61
C LYS A 264 -16.53 7.72 11.08
N SER A 265 -16.23 6.65 11.82
CA SER A 265 -15.85 6.68 13.24
C SER A 265 -14.35 6.51 13.47
N GLN A 266 -13.64 5.94 12.52
CA GLN A 266 -12.20 5.62 12.59
C GLN A 266 -11.50 6.04 11.30
N PRO A 267 -11.44 7.34 10.99
CA PRO A 267 -10.86 7.83 9.73
C PRO A 267 -9.36 7.49 9.56
N GLN A 268 -8.67 7.21 10.66
CA GLN A 268 -7.25 6.84 10.66
C GLN A 268 -6.96 5.45 10.08
N LEU A 269 -7.97 4.61 9.83
CA LEU A 269 -7.78 3.25 9.28
C LEU A 269 -7.17 3.26 7.87
N LEU A 270 -7.43 4.31 7.10
CA LEU A 270 -6.86 4.50 5.76
C LEU A 270 -6.39 5.94 5.56
N PRO A 271 -5.46 6.18 4.61
CA PRO A 271 -5.10 7.53 4.20
C PRO A 271 -6.30 8.30 3.64
N ALA A 272 -6.20 9.64 3.63
CA ALA A 272 -7.22 10.51 3.06
C ALA A 272 -7.60 10.10 1.63
N ASN A 273 -8.87 10.26 1.28
CA ASN A 273 -9.48 9.90 -0.01
C ASN A 273 -9.60 8.38 -0.29
N TYR A 274 -9.03 7.50 0.55
CA TYR A 274 -9.32 6.08 0.48
C TYR A 274 -10.63 5.77 1.21
N THR A 275 -11.47 4.93 0.61
CA THR A 275 -12.87 4.75 1.06
C THR A 275 -13.20 3.32 1.47
N GLY A 276 -12.21 2.44 1.53
CA GLY A 276 -12.37 1.05 1.94
C GLY A 276 -11.78 0.06 0.96
N PHE A 277 -12.29 -1.16 1.01
CA PHE A 277 -11.89 -2.26 0.15
C PHE A 277 -13.11 -2.92 -0.48
N VAL A 278 -12.90 -3.59 -1.62
CA VAL A 278 -13.88 -4.44 -2.29
C VAL A 278 -13.25 -5.77 -2.65
N SER A 279 -14.04 -6.84 -2.62
CA SER A 279 -13.60 -8.15 -3.10
C SER A 279 -13.19 -8.10 -4.55
N THR A 280 -12.12 -8.82 -4.89
CA THR A 280 -11.66 -8.95 -6.26
C THR A 280 -10.98 -10.28 -6.48
N ASP A 281 -10.65 -10.58 -7.72
CA ASP A 281 -9.96 -11.78 -8.14
C ASP A 281 -8.84 -11.46 -9.16
N ASN A 282 -8.17 -12.52 -9.62
CA ASN A 282 -7.04 -12.40 -10.53
C ASN A 282 -7.43 -11.86 -11.91
N ALA A 283 -8.70 -12.02 -12.33
CA ALA A 283 -9.17 -11.53 -13.63
C ALA A 283 -9.16 -10.00 -13.71
N PHE A 284 -9.41 -9.32 -12.58
CA PHE A 284 -9.35 -7.87 -12.48
C PHE A 284 -7.97 -7.31 -12.84
N TYR A 285 -6.89 -8.05 -12.57
CA TYR A 285 -5.50 -7.66 -12.85
C TYR A 285 -4.99 -8.12 -14.22
N LYS A 286 -5.85 -8.69 -15.06
CA LYS A 286 -5.49 -9.14 -16.43
C LYS A 286 -4.83 -8.03 -17.27
N PRO A 287 -5.30 -6.77 -17.28
CA PRO A 287 -4.66 -5.71 -18.09
C PRO A 287 -3.20 -5.46 -17.69
N ILE A 288 -2.87 -5.63 -16.41
CA ILE A 288 -1.49 -5.46 -15.92
C ILE A 288 -0.62 -6.65 -16.34
N ARG A 289 -1.17 -7.85 -16.29
CA ARG A 289 -0.51 -9.07 -16.78
C ARG A 289 -0.22 -8.96 -18.28
N ASP A 290 -1.19 -8.52 -19.07
CA ASP A 290 -1.06 -8.36 -20.51
C ASP A 290 0.04 -7.32 -20.85
N ALA A 291 0.09 -6.21 -20.14
CA ALA A 291 1.18 -5.23 -20.28
C ALA A 291 2.55 -5.81 -19.91
N GLY A 292 2.60 -6.64 -18.85
CA GLY A 292 3.82 -7.35 -18.47
C GLY A 292 4.34 -8.29 -19.56
N LEU A 293 3.44 -9.05 -20.18
CA LEU A 293 3.75 -9.93 -21.33
C LEU A 293 4.17 -9.12 -22.56
N ALA A 294 3.43 -8.08 -22.90
CA ALA A 294 3.71 -7.24 -24.06
C ALA A 294 5.06 -6.50 -23.97
N THR A 295 5.49 -6.17 -22.75
CA THR A 295 6.79 -5.52 -22.51
C THR A 295 7.95 -6.51 -22.33
N GLY A 296 7.68 -7.83 -22.40
CA GLY A 296 8.68 -8.86 -22.12
C GLY A 296 9.16 -8.88 -20.66
N LYS A 297 8.45 -8.19 -19.74
CA LYS A 297 8.77 -8.19 -18.31
C LYS A 297 8.14 -9.36 -17.58
N LEU A 298 7.24 -10.06 -18.24
CA LEU A 298 6.65 -11.33 -17.81
C LEU A 298 6.78 -12.32 -18.93
N THR A 299 7.18 -13.55 -18.62
CA THR A 299 7.17 -14.67 -19.58
C THR A 299 5.85 -15.43 -19.45
N PRO A 300 5.29 -16.03 -20.49
CA PRO A 300 4.15 -16.93 -20.35
C PRO A 300 4.46 -18.05 -19.34
N LYS A 301 3.48 -18.43 -18.50
CA LYS A 301 3.60 -19.66 -17.70
C LYS A 301 3.60 -20.84 -18.69
N GLN A 302 4.59 -21.71 -18.57
CA GLN A 302 4.64 -22.99 -19.28
C GLN A 302 3.54 -23.94 -18.82
#